data_14d21fb8ca212ff862134d5094e7e70e
#
_entry.id   14d21fb8ca212ff862134d5094e7e70e
#
_cell.length_a   1.000
_cell.length_b   1.000
_cell.length_c   1.000
_cell.angle_alpha   90.00
_cell.angle_beta   90.00
_cell.angle_gamma   90.00
#
_symmetry.space_group_name_H-M   'P 1'
#
loop_
_entity.id
_entity.type
_entity.pdbx_description
1 polymer ?
#
loop_
_entity_poly.entity_id
_entity_poly.type
_entity_poly.pdbx_seq_one_letter_code
_entity_poly.pdbx_strand_id
1 'polypeptide(L)'
;MKKRALYSICLLLSGSLTAWGQSDPIAIFHNDLRVFLGENGATKAPTGSADMWLSVEQENEWIPLIFQSGLWLGGLDDESTLLVTDLTEGGQPGTLEAPEGFDRIWQVTAEEIEQHRADLADNGLVDEPLEAIYGWPAVGNPHFLDYSGFELPDSPLAGLAPFWDQNADGLYDPDDGDFPILSVRGCDIPIIPTQMSWCIFTMFMDQEQVRPIECQLILFTFACEEAHPLNNTIFLHYRLVHRVEPGGSALFDTRLGWYLDPDLGCLLDDYVGSFPDRFAGFAYNRSNEDVGCESLPGLGTNPPAIGFDLLRGPLTIENNELVDVDISHIMPFYSPIFGSFPSGTTDPSNLSEYYNYLQGFWRDGTPLTVGGIGYGGSQTTQFAFPGFPAQPGAWTEWEANNPDGDRRLLMAYEPFELQAGAVNEVIAAITLYRDGADHLDQVVGLRDQLDQVQAYYDLCFQVENAGDLPPCTQVLTDVGEPAPAAHWSFFPNPAFQTLQIDIPDQKRGDLALYDLTGRLCASWAEIEDETAIQLGALPPGLYVLTLTDSQGRQSSQKLLVVQ
;
A
#
# COMPACT_ATOMS: atom_id res chain seq x y z
N MET A 1 -12.27 -40.43 -25.75
CA MET A 1 -11.89 -39.27 -26.54
C MET A 1 -11.98 -38.07 -25.61
N LYS A 2 -10.85 -37.69 -25.03
CA LYS A 2 -10.78 -36.58 -24.09
C LYS A 2 -10.77 -35.26 -24.87
N LYS A 3 -11.80 -34.45 -24.72
CA LYS A 3 -11.79 -33.06 -25.20
C LYS A 3 -11.02 -32.22 -24.18
N ARG A 4 -9.83 -31.77 -24.57
CA ARG A 4 -9.14 -30.69 -23.88
C ARG A 4 -9.88 -29.40 -24.25
N ALA A 5 -10.42 -28.72 -23.25
CA ALA A 5 -10.90 -27.36 -23.39
C ALA A 5 -9.65 -26.46 -23.52
N LEU A 6 -9.52 -25.77 -24.65
CA LEU A 6 -8.56 -24.69 -24.84
C LEU A 6 -9.17 -23.44 -24.15
N TYR A 7 -8.47 -22.95 -23.16
CA TYR A 7 -8.65 -21.58 -22.67
C TYR A 7 -8.13 -20.64 -23.76
N SER A 8 -9.03 -19.96 -24.46
CA SER A 8 -8.70 -18.84 -25.34
C SER A 8 -8.88 -17.55 -24.54
N ILE A 9 -7.79 -17.09 -23.98
CA ILE A 9 -7.64 -15.71 -23.52
C ILE A 9 -7.76 -14.82 -24.74
N CYS A 10 -8.71 -13.89 -24.73
CA CYS A 10 -8.80 -12.82 -25.70
C CYS A 10 -7.65 -11.82 -25.50
N LEU A 11 -6.51 -12.11 -26.08
CA LEU A 11 -5.43 -11.15 -26.32
C LEU A 11 -5.76 -10.41 -27.62
N LEU A 12 -6.25 -9.21 -27.52
CA LEU A 12 -6.25 -8.24 -28.61
C LEU A 12 -5.86 -6.87 -28.08
N LEU A 13 -4.56 -6.71 -27.91
CA LEU A 13 -3.81 -5.46 -28.16
C LEU A 13 -2.33 -5.83 -28.24
N SER A 14 -1.90 -6.37 -29.38
CA SER A 14 -0.50 -6.62 -29.66
C SER A 14 0.19 -5.36 -30.17
N GLY A 15 0.63 -4.52 -29.24
CA GLY A 15 1.86 -3.78 -29.41
C GLY A 15 2.99 -4.74 -29.05
N SER A 16 4.02 -4.88 -29.88
CA SER A 16 5.20 -5.68 -29.61
C SER A 16 5.98 -5.11 -28.43
N LEU A 17 5.55 -5.44 -27.22
CA LEU A 17 6.39 -5.36 -26.03
C LEU A 17 7.37 -6.52 -26.13
N THR A 18 8.65 -6.22 -26.17
CA THR A 18 9.71 -7.18 -25.89
C THR A 18 9.35 -7.85 -24.58
N ALA A 19 9.08 -9.15 -24.61
CA ALA A 19 8.89 -9.95 -23.41
C ALA A 19 10.21 -9.91 -22.63
N TRP A 20 10.28 -9.04 -21.64
CA TRP A 20 11.24 -9.15 -20.55
C TRP A 20 10.90 -10.47 -19.86
N GLY A 21 11.90 -11.29 -19.55
CA GLY A 21 11.66 -12.55 -18.87
C GLY A 21 11.11 -12.23 -17.48
N GLN A 22 9.78 -12.30 -17.32
CA GLN A 22 9.16 -12.26 -16.01
C GLN A 22 9.64 -13.49 -15.25
N SER A 23 10.30 -13.31 -14.13
CA SER A 23 10.48 -14.37 -13.14
C SER A 23 9.10 -14.67 -12.53
N ASP A 24 8.93 -15.91 -12.07
CA ASP A 24 7.70 -16.27 -11.37
C ASP A 24 7.64 -15.52 -10.02
N PRO A 25 6.45 -15.03 -9.61
CA PRO A 25 6.27 -14.43 -8.29
C PRO A 25 6.74 -15.37 -7.16
N ILE A 26 7.32 -14.80 -6.12
CA ILE A 26 7.71 -15.58 -4.94
C ILE A 26 6.50 -15.80 -4.03
N ALA A 27 6.44 -16.98 -3.39
CA ALA A 27 5.47 -17.26 -2.35
C ALA A 27 6.00 -16.76 -0.99
N ILE A 28 5.17 -16.00 -0.29
CA ILE A 28 5.40 -15.51 1.07
C ILE A 28 4.41 -16.22 1.98
N PHE A 29 4.91 -16.82 3.05
CA PHE A 29 4.10 -17.59 3.99
C PHE A 29 3.97 -16.84 5.31
N HIS A 30 2.75 -16.77 5.82
CA HIS A 30 2.45 -16.19 7.11
C HIS A 30 1.41 -17.06 7.83
N ASN A 31 1.82 -17.76 8.88
CA ASN A 31 1.01 -18.77 9.53
C ASN A 31 0.48 -19.79 8.52
N ASP A 32 -0.83 -19.92 8.35
CA ASP A 32 -1.48 -20.74 7.35
C ASP A 32 -1.92 -19.98 6.08
N LEU A 33 -1.46 -18.74 5.92
CA LEU A 33 -1.66 -17.96 4.71
C LEU A 33 -0.46 -18.04 3.78
N ARG A 34 -0.73 -18.07 2.47
CA ARG A 34 0.28 -17.96 1.41
C ARG A 34 -0.15 -16.87 0.45
N VAL A 35 0.73 -15.90 0.22
CA VAL A 35 0.53 -14.81 -0.73
C VAL A 35 1.68 -14.77 -1.73
N PHE A 36 1.40 -14.41 -2.98
CA PHE A 36 2.42 -14.26 -4.01
C PHE A 36 2.76 -12.77 -4.24
N LEU A 37 4.04 -12.48 -4.45
CA LEU A 37 4.52 -11.16 -4.82
C LEU A 37 5.48 -11.28 -5.99
N GLY A 38 5.21 -10.51 -7.06
CA GLY A 38 6.11 -10.37 -8.19
C GLY A 38 7.21 -9.33 -7.92
N GLU A 39 8.41 -9.56 -8.41
CA GLU A 39 9.51 -8.58 -8.36
C GLU A 39 9.17 -7.25 -9.06
N ASN A 40 8.25 -7.32 -10.00
CA ASN A 40 7.67 -6.18 -10.70
C ASN A 40 6.44 -5.59 -9.98
N GLY A 41 6.17 -5.99 -8.74
CA GLY A 41 5.02 -5.57 -7.95
C GLY A 41 3.70 -6.24 -8.31
N ALA A 42 3.71 -7.28 -9.18
CA ALA A 42 2.49 -8.01 -9.51
C ALA A 42 1.92 -8.71 -8.27
N THR A 43 0.62 -8.54 -8.07
CA THR A 43 -0.16 -9.09 -6.96
C THR A 43 -1.13 -10.15 -7.46
N LYS A 44 -0.55 -11.18 -8.10
CA LYS A 44 -1.23 -12.34 -8.68
C LYS A 44 -0.36 -13.60 -8.54
N ALA A 45 -0.95 -14.75 -8.71
CA ALA A 45 -0.23 -16.01 -8.72
C ALA A 45 0.66 -16.19 -9.97
N PRO A 46 1.64 -17.14 -9.95
CA PRO A 46 2.47 -17.45 -11.08
C PRO A 46 1.67 -17.83 -12.33
N THR A 47 2.10 -17.33 -13.49
CA THR A 47 1.41 -17.57 -14.76
C THR A 47 1.39 -19.06 -15.10
N GLY A 48 0.20 -19.60 -15.35
CA GLY A 48 -0.01 -21.01 -15.71
C GLY A 48 -0.02 -21.99 -14.54
N SER A 49 0.08 -21.53 -13.30
CA SER A 49 -0.22 -22.32 -12.11
C SER A 49 -1.74 -22.43 -11.90
N ALA A 50 -2.15 -23.33 -11.02
CA ALA A 50 -3.51 -23.40 -10.49
C ALA A 50 -3.64 -22.63 -9.17
N ASP A 51 -2.56 -21.99 -8.74
CA ASP A 51 -2.52 -21.21 -7.51
C ASP A 51 -3.29 -19.90 -7.67
N MET A 52 -3.72 -19.34 -6.53
CA MET A 52 -4.33 -18.03 -6.40
C MET A 52 -3.36 -17.07 -5.71
N TRP A 53 -3.60 -15.76 -5.85
CA TRP A 53 -2.74 -14.75 -5.25
C TRP A 53 -2.64 -14.90 -3.72
N LEU A 54 -3.78 -15.07 -3.04
CA LEU A 54 -3.85 -15.35 -1.61
C LEU A 54 -4.62 -16.65 -1.39
N SER A 55 -4.06 -17.53 -0.56
CA SER A 55 -4.66 -18.82 -0.20
C SER A 55 -4.46 -19.13 1.28
N VAL A 56 -5.31 -19.98 1.83
CA VAL A 56 -5.18 -20.52 3.20
C VAL A 56 -4.90 -22.02 3.16
N GLU A 57 -4.03 -22.51 4.04
CA GLU A 57 -3.77 -23.94 4.20
C GLU A 57 -4.85 -24.59 5.06
N GLN A 58 -5.48 -25.62 4.54
CA GLN A 58 -6.45 -26.44 5.25
C GLN A 58 -6.25 -27.92 4.90
N GLU A 59 -6.04 -28.77 5.90
CA GLU A 59 -5.82 -30.21 5.72
C GLU A 59 -4.69 -30.58 4.74
N ASN A 60 -3.60 -29.78 4.67
CA ASN A 60 -2.49 -29.83 3.72
C ASN A 60 -2.86 -29.54 2.26
N GLU A 61 -3.92 -28.80 2.03
CA GLU A 61 -4.32 -28.27 0.73
C GLU A 61 -4.42 -26.74 0.79
N TRP A 62 -3.97 -26.04 -0.28
CA TRP A 62 -4.10 -24.59 -0.39
C TRP A 62 -5.45 -24.26 -1.02
N ILE A 63 -6.31 -23.64 -0.22
CA ILE A 63 -7.65 -23.21 -0.63
C ILE A 63 -7.60 -21.74 -1.07
N PRO A 64 -8.16 -21.38 -2.24
CA PRO A 64 -8.20 -20.00 -2.71
C PRO A 64 -8.95 -19.08 -1.75
N LEU A 65 -8.46 -17.82 -1.65
CA LEU A 65 -9.16 -16.72 -0.98
C LEU A 65 -9.30 -15.51 -1.90
N ILE A 66 -8.27 -15.20 -2.69
CA ILE A 66 -8.26 -14.06 -3.62
C ILE A 66 -7.50 -14.48 -4.87
N PHE A 67 -8.10 -14.28 -6.05
CA PHE A 67 -7.47 -14.52 -7.33
C PHE A 67 -6.36 -13.52 -7.62
N GLN A 68 -6.66 -12.23 -7.50
CA GLN A 68 -5.71 -11.14 -7.69
C GLN A 68 -6.18 -9.86 -6.99
N SER A 69 -5.26 -8.94 -6.76
CA SER A 69 -5.53 -7.63 -6.17
C SER A 69 -4.57 -6.59 -6.73
N GLY A 70 -4.91 -5.31 -6.68
CA GLY A 70 -3.99 -4.25 -7.10
C GLY A 70 -4.63 -2.88 -7.07
N LEU A 71 -3.82 -1.86 -7.27
CA LEU A 71 -4.30 -0.49 -7.36
C LEU A 71 -4.64 -0.13 -8.81
N TRP A 72 -5.75 0.56 -8.99
CA TRP A 72 -6.08 1.27 -10.22
C TRP A 72 -5.87 2.77 -10.00
N LEU A 73 -5.16 3.41 -10.91
CA LEU A 73 -4.90 4.84 -10.89
C LEU A 73 -5.38 5.45 -12.19
N GLY A 74 -6.24 6.46 -12.12
CA GLY A 74 -6.74 7.20 -13.27
C GLY A 74 -6.71 8.70 -13.02
N GLY A 75 -6.56 9.51 -14.06
CA GLY A 75 -6.56 10.97 -13.96
C GLY A 75 -6.53 11.64 -15.33
N LEU A 76 -6.60 12.96 -15.33
CA LEU A 76 -6.55 13.79 -16.52
C LEU A 76 -5.24 14.56 -16.56
N ASP A 77 -4.63 14.64 -17.73
CA ASP A 77 -3.50 15.55 -17.94
C ASP A 77 -3.95 17.00 -18.16
N ASP A 78 -3.00 17.92 -18.37
CA ASP A 78 -3.23 19.34 -18.67
C ASP A 78 -3.95 19.59 -19.99
N GLU A 79 -3.96 18.61 -20.89
CA GLU A 79 -4.74 18.64 -22.15
C GLU A 79 -6.12 17.97 -21.98
N SER A 80 -6.48 17.53 -20.76
CA SER A 80 -7.67 16.78 -20.42
C SER A 80 -7.72 15.38 -21.09
N THR A 81 -6.56 14.81 -21.37
CA THR A 81 -6.45 13.42 -21.84
C THR A 81 -6.61 12.47 -20.65
N LEU A 82 -7.48 11.48 -20.81
CA LEU A 82 -7.67 10.46 -19.78
C LEU A 82 -6.51 9.45 -19.82
N LEU A 83 -5.88 9.28 -18.67
CA LEU A 83 -4.82 8.33 -18.40
C LEU A 83 -5.28 7.36 -17.30
N VAL A 84 -5.04 6.07 -17.49
CA VAL A 84 -5.39 5.03 -16.50
C VAL A 84 -4.32 3.95 -16.53
N THR A 85 -3.95 3.47 -15.36
CA THR A 85 -3.07 2.31 -15.19
C THR A 85 -3.63 1.34 -14.15
N ASP A 86 -3.34 0.06 -14.34
CA ASP A 86 -3.71 -1.04 -13.45
C ASP A 86 -2.41 -1.69 -12.94
N LEU A 87 -2.23 -1.65 -11.61
CA LEU A 87 -1.04 -2.17 -10.98
C LEU A 87 -1.12 -3.68 -10.66
N THR A 88 -2.23 -4.34 -10.96
CA THR A 88 -2.42 -5.77 -10.71
C THR A 88 -1.37 -6.64 -11.42
N GLU A 89 -1.04 -6.26 -12.65
CA GLU A 89 -0.04 -6.93 -13.49
C GLU A 89 1.41 -6.56 -13.13
N GLY A 90 1.59 -5.54 -12.26
CA GLY A 90 2.89 -4.96 -11.97
C GLY A 90 3.41 -4.05 -13.08
N GLY A 91 4.63 -3.57 -12.91
CA GLY A 91 5.31 -2.65 -13.83
C GLY A 91 6.63 -3.16 -14.35
N GLN A 92 7.49 -2.25 -14.75
CA GLN A 92 8.89 -2.53 -15.04
C GLN A 92 9.67 -2.50 -13.72
N PRO A 93 10.40 -3.56 -13.35
CA PRO A 93 11.21 -3.53 -12.13
C PRO A 93 12.22 -2.37 -12.15
N GLY A 94 12.45 -1.75 -10.99
CA GLY A 94 13.43 -0.69 -10.81
C GLY A 94 12.89 0.73 -10.86
N THR A 95 13.81 1.66 -10.64
CA THR A 95 13.60 3.10 -10.75
C THR A 95 13.84 3.58 -12.19
N LEU A 96 13.45 4.81 -12.49
CA LEU A 96 13.78 5.41 -13.81
C LEU A 96 15.29 5.60 -14.00
N GLU A 97 16.02 5.88 -12.93
CA GLU A 97 17.47 6.11 -12.95
C GLU A 97 18.26 4.80 -13.05
N ALA A 98 17.75 3.72 -12.47
CA ALA A 98 18.41 2.42 -12.41
C ALA A 98 17.39 1.29 -12.67
N PRO A 99 17.03 1.03 -13.93
CA PRO A 99 16.05 -0.02 -14.23
C PRO A 99 16.63 -1.44 -14.16
N GLU A 100 17.96 -1.58 -14.13
CA GLU A 100 18.61 -2.89 -14.08
C GLU A 100 18.97 -3.28 -12.65
N GLY A 101 18.80 -4.56 -12.32
CA GLY A 101 19.17 -5.14 -11.03
C GLY A 101 18.06 -5.17 -9.98
N PHE A 102 16.99 -4.39 -10.15
CA PHE A 102 15.84 -4.39 -9.23
C PHE A 102 14.78 -5.47 -9.54
N ASP A 103 15.11 -6.42 -10.38
CA ASP A 103 14.29 -7.58 -10.72
C ASP A 103 14.35 -8.65 -9.59
N ARG A 104 14.10 -8.22 -8.37
CA ARG A 104 14.09 -9.04 -7.16
C ARG A 104 13.23 -8.44 -6.04
N ILE A 105 12.96 -9.26 -5.03
CA ILE A 105 12.30 -8.86 -3.79
C ILE A 105 13.31 -9.00 -2.66
N TRP A 106 13.47 -7.92 -1.89
CA TRP A 106 14.26 -7.93 -0.66
C TRP A 106 13.35 -8.30 0.51
N GLN A 107 13.78 -9.28 1.28
CA GLN A 107 13.05 -9.76 2.45
C GLN A 107 13.91 -9.62 3.69
N VAL A 108 13.26 -9.28 4.80
CA VAL A 108 13.89 -9.23 6.12
C VAL A 108 12.87 -9.66 7.18
N THR A 109 13.35 -10.31 8.22
CA THR A 109 12.57 -10.73 9.38
C THR A 109 12.98 -9.95 10.63
N ALA A 110 12.06 -9.86 11.60
CA ALA A 110 12.37 -9.27 12.90
C ALA A 110 13.52 -10.01 13.61
N GLU A 111 13.62 -11.34 13.42
CA GLU A 111 14.71 -12.15 13.99
C GLU A 111 16.08 -11.75 13.43
N GLU A 112 16.20 -11.53 12.11
CA GLU A 112 17.44 -11.08 11.47
C GLU A 112 17.83 -9.67 11.93
N ILE A 113 16.87 -8.75 12.10
CA ILE A 113 17.11 -7.42 12.63
C ILE A 113 17.61 -7.50 14.07
N GLU A 114 16.97 -8.31 14.91
CA GLU A 114 17.38 -8.47 16.31
C GLU A 114 18.76 -9.16 16.44
N GLN A 115 19.05 -10.15 15.59
CA GLN A 115 20.37 -10.79 15.54
C GLN A 115 21.47 -9.77 15.18
N HIS A 116 21.25 -8.95 14.17
CA HIS A 116 22.18 -7.89 13.77
C HIS A 116 22.42 -6.89 14.92
N ARG A 117 21.34 -6.40 15.56
CA ARG A 117 21.42 -5.47 16.67
C ARG A 117 22.13 -6.07 17.90
N ALA A 118 21.88 -7.34 18.19
CA ALA A 118 22.52 -8.05 19.30
C ALA A 118 24.02 -8.25 19.05
N ASP A 119 24.42 -8.58 17.81
CA ASP A 119 25.80 -8.74 17.39
C ASP A 119 26.58 -7.41 17.57
N LEU A 120 26.04 -6.32 17.04
CA LEU A 120 26.63 -4.99 17.22
C LEU A 120 26.71 -4.56 18.70
N ALA A 121 25.71 -4.90 19.50
CA ALA A 121 25.64 -4.48 20.91
C ALA A 121 26.64 -5.20 21.84
N ASP A 122 27.13 -6.37 21.48
CA ASP A 122 27.99 -7.19 22.34
C ASP A 122 29.44 -6.66 22.42
N ASN A 123 29.97 -6.13 21.32
CA ASN A 123 31.36 -5.66 21.26
C ASN A 123 31.56 -4.37 20.42
N GLY A 124 30.50 -3.83 19.79
CA GLY A 124 30.52 -2.66 18.92
C GLY A 124 30.99 -2.92 17.50
N LEU A 125 30.98 -4.17 17.06
CA LEU A 125 31.31 -4.60 15.70
C LEU A 125 30.28 -5.65 15.26
N VAL A 126 29.99 -5.70 13.97
CA VAL A 126 29.19 -6.78 13.40
C VAL A 126 30.14 -7.90 12.94
N ASP A 127 30.14 -9.01 13.68
CA ASP A 127 31.02 -10.15 13.42
C ASP A 127 30.38 -11.15 12.42
N GLU A 128 29.06 -11.20 12.35
CA GLU A 128 28.28 -12.10 11.50
C GLU A 128 27.28 -11.31 10.60
N PRO A 129 27.76 -10.64 9.53
CA PRO A 129 26.91 -9.81 8.68
C PRO A 129 25.85 -10.65 7.95
N LEU A 130 24.57 -10.24 8.08
CA LEU A 130 23.43 -10.91 7.46
C LEU A 130 23.12 -10.32 6.09
N GLU A 131 22.89 -11.15 5.08
CA GLU A 131 22.57 -10.73 3.71
C GLU A 131 21.32 -9.83 3.67
N ALA A 132 20.28 -10.14 4.44
CA ALA A 132 19.05 -9.37 4.50
C ALA A 132 19.27 -7.94 4.99
N ILE A 133 20.27 -7.70 5.83
CA ILE A 133 20.64 -6.39 6.40
C ILE A 133 21.65 -5.68 5.49
N TYR A 134 22.76 -6.32 5.19
CA TYR A 134 23.85 -5.73 4.39
C TYR A 134 23.51 -5.56 2.91
N GLY A 135 22.59 -6.37 2.39
CA GLY A 135 22.02 -6.26 1.04
C GLY A 135 20.75 -5.42 0.95
N TRP A 136 20.32 -4.75 2.04
CA TRP A 136 19.09 -3.94 2.03
C TRP A 136 19.22 -2.75 1.08
N PRO A 137 18.26 -2.52 0.17
CA PRO A 137 18.39 -1.50 -0.87
C PRO A 137 18.02 -0.10 -0.36
N ALA A 138 18.68 0.35 0.70
CA ALA A 138 18.49 1.67 1.28
C ALA A 138 19.56 2.66 0.78
N VAL A 139 19.23 3.94 0.76
CA VAL A 139 20.09 5.01 0.25
C VAL A 139 21.41 5.05 1.02
N GLY A 140 22.52 5.06 0.30
CA GLY A 140 23.85 5.21 0.88
C GLY A 140 24.50 3.90 1.31
N ASN A 141 23.84 2.75 1.24
CA ASN A 141 24.38 1.47 1.69
C ASN A 141 25.75 1.16 1.04
N PRO A 142 26.86 1.21 1.81
CA PRO A 142 28.21 1.02 1.26
C PRO A 142 28.48 -0.44 0.88
N HIS A 143 27.71 -1.39 1.41
CA HIS A 143 27.87 -2.83 1.21
C HIS A 143 27.01 -3.38 0.09
N PHE A 144 26.02 -2.62 -0.39
CA PHE A 144 24.98 -3.10 -1.31
C PHE A 144 25.55 -3.77 -2.58
N LEU A 145 26.59 -3.17 -3.19
CA LEU A 145 27.22 -3.71 -4.39
C LEU A 145 27.77 -5.14 -4.17
N ASP A 146 28.36 -5.39 -3.00
CA ASP A 146 28.97 -6.68 -2.68
C ASP A 146 27.94 -7.81 -2.54
N TYR A 147 26.72 -7.47 -2.05
CA TYR A 147 25.64 -8.44 -1.86
C TYR A 147 24.69 -8.52 -3.06
N SER A 148 24.47 -7.42 -3.76
CA SER A 148 23.46 -7.35 -4.84
C SER A 148 24.04 -7.38 -6.25
N GLY A 149 25.33 -7.05 -6.40
CA GLY A 149 26.06 -7.11 -7.68
C GLY A 149 25.81 -5.93 -8.61
N PHE A 150 25.14 -4.87 -8.15
CA PHE A 150 24.93 -3.62 -8.86
C PHE A 150 24.93 -2.44 -7.88
N GLU A 151 25.08 -1.21 -8.37
CA GLU A 151 25.10 0.00 -7.54
C GLU A 151 23.70 0.59 -7.39
N LEU A 152 23.39 1.14 -6.20
CA LEU A 152 22.18 1.91 -5.99
C LEU A 152 22.26 3.28 -6.68
N PRO A 153 21.14 3.88 -7.09
CA PRO A 153 21.14 5.26 -7.57
C PRO A 153 21.54 6.24 -6.46
N ASP A 154 22.36 7.24 -6.80
CA ASP A 154 22.91 8.20 -5.84
C ASP A 154 21.86 9.06 -5.11
N SER A 155 20.75 9.37 -5.77
CA SER A 155 19.73 10.27 -5.22
C SER A 155 18.34 9.96 -5.78
N PRO A 156 17.72 8.86 -5.35
CA PRO A 156 16.36 8.54 -5.78
C PRO A 156 15.34 9.54 -5.21
N LEU A 157 14.36 9.94 -6.02
CA LEU A 157 13.40 11.02 -5.70
C LEU A 157 12.67 10.80 -4.36
N ALA A 158 12.28 9.57 -4.06
CA ALA A 158 11.51 9.24 -2.87
C ALA A 158 12.32 8.45 -1.83
N GLY A 159 13.65 8.42 -1.94
CA GLY A 159 14.45 7.43 -1.25
C GLY A 159 14.25 6.03 -1.85
N LEU A 160 14.80 5.04 -1.20
CA LEU A 160 14.63 3.62 -1.52
C LEU A 160 13.94 2.90 -0.35
N ALA A 161 14.34 1.65 -0.08
CA ALA A 161 13.79 0.90 1.03
C ALA A 161 13.99 1.62 2.38
N PRO A 162 12.98 1.69 3.24
CA PRO A 162 13.06 2.43 4.49
C PRO A 162 13.97 1.73 5.50
N PHE A 163 14.62 2.54 6.34
CA PHE A 163 15.53 2.08 7.38
C PHE A 163 15.46 2.98 8.61
N TRP A 164 15.87 2.44 9.75
CA TRP A 164 16.19 3.20 10.96
C TRP A 164 17.59 3.75 10.83
N ASP A 165 17.72 5.05 10.90
CA ASP A 165 18.98 5.79 10.84
C ASP A 165 19.43 6.10 12.27
N GLN A 166 20.35 5.29 12.80
CA GLN A 166 20.76 5.34 14.20
C GLN A 166 21.61 6.58 14.51
N ASN A 167 22.42 7.04 13.56
CA ASN A 167 23.30 8.19 13.72
C ASN A 167 22.72 9.48 13.13
N ALA A 168 21.57 9.41 12.44
CA ALA A 168 20.83 10.51 11.81
C ALA A 168 21.64 11.25 10.73
N ASP A 169 22.44 10.53 9.93
CA ASP A 169 23.21 11.11 8.82
C ASP A 169 22.50 11.03 7.46
N GLY A 170 21.35 10.32 7.40
CA GLY A 170 20.52 10.17 6.21
C GLY A 170 21.00 9.09 5.25
N LEU A 171 22.01 8.33 5.60
CA LEU A 171 22.59 7.24 4.83
C LEU A 171 22.45 5.93 5.60
N TYR A 172 22.21 4.85 4.88
CA TYR A 172 22.16 3.52 5.49
C TYR A 172 23.56 2.92 5.60
N ASP A 173 23.99 2.65 6.81
CA ASP A 173 25.20 1.87 7.10
C ASP A 173 24.93 0.90 8.26
N PRO A 174 24.83 -0.41 8.01
CA PRO A 174 24.59 -1.38 9.06
C PRO A 174 25.73 -1.46 10.09
N ASP A 175 26.98 -1.07 9.73
CA ASP A 175 28.09 -1.01 10.68
C ASP A 175 27.93 0.15 11.69
N ASP A 176 27.15 1.18 11.36
CA ASP A 176 26.78 2.29 12.26
C ASP A 176 25.53 2.01 13.10
N GLY A 177 24.89 0.85 12.90
CA GLY A 177 23.73 0.38 13.66
C GLY A 177 22.40 0.62 12.99
N ASP A 178 22.39 0.93 11.69
CA ASP A 178 21.17 1.07 10.93
C ASP A 178 20.56 -0.29 10.57
N PHE A 179 19.26 -0.33 10.45
CA PHE A 179 18.54 -1.57 10.13
C PHE A 179 17.22 -1.29 9.37
N PRO A 180 16.72 -2.27 8.59
CA PRO A 180 15.43 -2.15 7.89
C PRO A 180 14.25 -1.92 8.82
N ILE A 181 13.33 -1.05 8.43
CA ILE A 181 12.06 -0.81 9.15
C ILE A 181 10.89 -0.66 8.18
N LEU A 182 9.68 -0.74 8.71
CA LEU A 182 8.50 -0.19 8.06
C LEU A 182 8.38 1.29 8.46
N SER A 183 8.37 2.18 7.48
CA SER A 183 8.13 3.61 7.70
C SER A 183 6.69 3.95 7.34
N VAL A 184 5.92 4.45 8.29
CA VAL A 184 4.52 4.84 8.13
C VAL A 184 4.37 6.31 8.49
N ARG A 185 3.71 7.07 7.66
CA ARG A 185 3.44 8.50 7.89
C ARG A 185 2.70 8.70 9.22
N GLY A 186 3.25 9.54 10.08
CA GLY A 186 2.69 9.82 11.41
C GLY A 186 3.19 8.89 12.51
N CYS A 187 4.10 7.96 12.19
CA CYS A 187 4.79 7.12 13.15
C CYS A 187 6.27 7.49 13.19
N ASP A 188 6.69 8.12 14.29
CA ASP A 188 8.08 8.61 14.48
C ASP A 188 8.97 7.59 15.21
N ILE A 189 8.62 6.31 15.12
CA ILE A 189 9.27 5.19 15.79
C ILE A 189 9.54 4.08 14.79
N PRO A 190 10.59 3.27 14.98
CA PRO A 190 10.83 2.13 14.14
C PRO A 190 9.71 1.09 14.32
N ILE A 191 9.06 0.73 13.22
CA ILE A 191 8.10 -0.37 13.18
C ILE A 191 8.82 -1.55 12.55
N ILE A 192 8.90 -2.66 13.27
CA ILE A 192 9.55 -3.88 12.81
C ILE A 192 8.50 -4.99 12.71
N PRO A 193 7.99 -5.27 11.51
CA PRO A 193 7.11 -6.40 11.27
C PRO A 193 7.84 -7.73 11.50
N THR A 194 7.10 -8.80 11.77
CA THR A 194 7.68 -10.15 11.84
C THR A 194 8.40 -10.51 10.54
N GLN A 195 7.81 -10.13 9.42
CA GLN A 195 8.38 -10.28 8.09
C GLN A 195 8.00 -9.10 7.22
N MET A 196 8.93 -8.64 6.41
CA MET A 196 8.75 -7.56 5.46
C MET A 196 9.40 -7.93 4.13
N SER A 197 8.69 -7.68 3.02
CA SER A 197 9.15 -7.91 1.65
C SER A 197 8.99 -6.61 0.86
N TRP A 198 10.07 -6.11 0.30
CA TRP A 198 10.10 -4.85 -0.44
C TRP A 198 10.49 -5.06 -1.90
N CYS A 199 9.82 -4.37 -2.80
CA CYS A 199 10.20 -4.24 -4.21
C CYS A 199 9.89 -2.83 -4.73
N ILE A 200 10.50 -2.49 -5.87
CA ILE A 200 10.30 -1.23 -6.56
C ILE A 200 10.11 -1.46 -8.06
N PHE A 201 9.16 -0.77 -8.64
CA PHE A 201 8.84 -0.88 -10.06
C PHE A 201 8.28 0.43 -10.61
N THR A 202 8.38 0.61 -11.92
CA THR A 202 7.86 1.78 -12.61
C THR A 202 6.73 1.38 -13.56
N MET A 203 5.65 2.11 -13.50
CA MET A 203 4.52 2.00 -14.42
C MET A 203 4.38 3.26 -15.25
N PHE A 204 3.81 3.12 -16.44
CA PHE A 204 3.54 4.24 -17.32
C PHE A 204 2.03 4.38 -17.54
N MET A 205 1.52 5.58 -17.34
CA MET A 205 0.11 5.87 -17.52
C MET A 205 -0.27 6.10 -18.99
N ASP A 206 0.73 6.21 -19.88
CA ASP A 206 0.54 6.41 -21.30
C ASP A 206 1.42 5.47 -22.15
N GLN A 207 1.04 5.31 -23.40
CA GLN A 207 1.79 4.46 -24.35
C GLN A 207 3.11 5.07 -24.82
N GLU A 208 3.31 6.37 -24.62
CA GLU A 208 4.52 7.11 -25.01
C GLU A 208 5.59 7.05 -23.92
N GLN A 209 5.27 6.46 -22.78
CA GLN A 209 6.14 6.32 -21.60
C GLN A 209 6.66 7.66 -21.04
N VAL A 210 5.86 8.71 -21.14
CA VAL A 210 6.22 10.07 -20.68
C VAL A 210 5.72 10.38 -19.28
N ARG A 211 4.81 9.57 -18.73
CA ARG A 211 4.20 9.79 -17.39
C ARG A 211 4.40 8.58 -16.49
N PRO A 212 5.61 8.42 -15.98
CA PRO A 212 5.93 7.30 -15.10
C PRO A 212 5.41 7.54 -13.69
N ILE A 213 4.85 6.47 -13.12
CA ILE A 213 4.58 6.33 -11.69
C ILE A 213 5.54 5.28 -11.16
N GLU A 214 6.48 5.68 -10.32
CA GLU A 214 7.32 4.75 -9.59
C GLU A 214 6.55 4.29 -8.36
N CYS A 215 6.53 2.99 -8.12
CA CYS A 215 5.86 2.39 -7.00
C CYS A 215 6.86 1.57 -6.16
N GLN A 216 6.91 1.85 -4.88
CA GLN A 216 7.57 1.01 -3.90
C GLN A 216 6.48 0.26 -3.14
N LEU A 217 6.57 -1.07 -3.12
CA LEU A 217 5.60 -1.92 -2.45
C LEU A 217 6.28 -2.68 -1.31
N ILE A 218 5.70 -2.57 -0.12
CA ILE A 218 6.04 -3.42 1.02
C ILE A 218 4.85 -4.30 1.33
N LEU A 219 5.05 -5.61 1.30
CA LEU A 219 4.17 -6.59 1.91
C LEU A 219 4.74 -6.94 3.27
N PHE A 220 3.93 -6.83 4.33
CA PHE A 220 4.39 -7.11 5.68
C PHE A 220 3.33 -7.80 6.54
N THR A 221 3.79 -8.49 7.58
CA THR A 221 2.95 -9.28 8.49
C THR A 221 3.47 -9.24 9.92
N PHE A 222 2.57 -9.51 10.87
CA PHE A 222 2.88 -9.64 12.29
C PHE A 222 2.43 -11.02 12.78
N ALA A 223 3.34 -11.83 13.32
CA ALA A 223 3.03 -13.06 14.03
C ALA A 223 3.09 -12.81 15.54
N CYS A 224 1.95 -12.82 16.17
CA CYS A 224 1.81 -12.58 17.60
C CYS A 224 1.54 -13.88 18.34
N GLU A 225 1.86 -13.93 19.64
CA GLU A 225 1.53 -15.09 20.48
C GLU A 225 0.00 -15.21 20.66
N GLU A 226 -0.50 -16.44 20.76
CA GLU A 226 -1.91 -16.77 20.94
C GLU A 226 -2.83 -16.32 19.78
N ALA A 227 -4.14 -16.36 19.98
CA ALA A 227 -5.12 -15.86 19.04
C ALA A 227 -5.07 -14.32 18.99
N HIS A 228 -4.65 -13.77 17.87
CA HIS A 228 -4.45 -12.32 17.73
C HIS A 228 -4.94 -11.84 16.35
N PRO A 229 -5.61 -10.68 16.25
CA PRO A 229 -6.15 -10.20 14.97
C PRO A 229 -5.09 -10.03 13.88
N LEU A 230 -3.88 -9.64 14.23
CA LEU A 230 -2.79 -9.47 13.27
C LEU A 230 -2.28 -10.79 12.67
N ASN A 231 -2.49 -11.93 13.34
CA ASN A 231 -2.04 -13.25 12.87
C ASN A 231 -2.69 -13.71 11.56
N ASN A 232 -3.87 -13.17 11.26
CA ASN A 232 -4.63 -13.48 10.05
C ASN A 232 -4.72 -12.27 9.12
N THR A 233 -3.78 -11.34 9.22
CA THR A 233 -3.79 -10.08 8.45
C THR A 233 -2.52 -9.95 7.61
N ILE A 234 -2.70 -9.70 6.32
CA ILE A 234 -1.64 -9.32 5.37
C ILE A 234 -1.77 -7.82 5.11
N PHE A 235 -0.65 -7.11 5.16
CA PHE A 235 -0.60 -5.67 4.91
C PHE A 235 0.16 -5.37 3.62
N LEU A 236 -0.34 -4.39 2.88
CA LEU A 236 0.28 -3.84 1.68
C LEU A 236 0.49 -2.33 1.87
N HIS A 237 1.72 -1.89 1.76
CA HIS A 237 2.07 -0.47 1.78
C HIS A 237 2.62 -0.07 0.42
N TYR A 238 1.85 0.73 -0.31
CA TYR A 238 2.23 1.31 -1.59
C TYR A 238 2.70 2.74 -1.39
N ARG A 239 3.89 3.06 -1.89
CA ARG A 239 4.37 4.44 -2.05
C ARG A 239 4.43 4.75 -3.54
N LEU A 240 3.64 5.73 -3.96
CA LEU A 240 3.48 6.13 -5.36
C LEU A 240 4.21 7.45 -5.58
N VAL A 241 5.12 7.50 -6.54
CA VAL A 241 5.90 8.69 -6.88
C VAL A 241 5.57 9.09 -8.32
N HIS A 242 5.02 10.29 -8.49
CA HIS A 242 4.78 10.86 -9.82
C HIS A 242 6.09 11.41 -10.38
N ARG A 243 6.77 10.62 -11.21
CA ARG A 243 8.13 10.85 -11.71
C ARG A 243 8.20 11.86 -12.85
N VAL A 244 7.50 12.96 -12.74
CA VAL A 244 7.58 14.12 -13.61
C VAL A 244 8.41 15.19 -12.92
N GLU A 245 9.30 15.85 -13.66
CA GLU A 245 10.14 16.93 -13.10
C GLU A 245 9.30 18.00 -12.40
N PRO A 246 9.74 18.54 -11.26
CA PRO A 246 9.04 19.61 -10.57
C PRO A 246 8.73 20.80 -11.48
N GLY A 247 7.46 21.20 -11.52
CA GLY A 247 6.94 22.20 -12.45
C GLY A 247 6.47 21.63 -13.79
N GLY A 248 6.51 20.30 -13.97
CA GLY A 248 5.80 19.61 -15.03
C GLY A 248 4.30 19.52 -14.75
N SER A 249 3.60 18.82 -15.63
CA SER A 249 2.15 18.69 -15.54
C SER A 249 1.72 17.78 -14.39
N ALA A 250 0.82 18.27 -13.54
CA ALA A 250 0.11 17.47 -12.56
C ALA A 250 -0.89 16.52 -13.24
N LEU A 251 -1.40 15.54 -12.50
CA LEU A 251 -2.60 14.79 -12.85
C LEU A 251 -3.79 15.37 -12.07
N PHE A 252 -4.82 15.75 -12.80
CA PHE A 252 -6.05 16.35 -12.26
C PHE A 252 -7.15 15.29 -12.16
N ASP A 253 -8.13 15.53 -11.29
CA ASP A 253 -9.21 14.57 -11.01
C ASP A 253 -8.66 13.15 -10.87
N THR A 254 -7.51 13.04 -10.20
CA THR A 254 -6.81 11.78 -9.98
C THR A 254 -7.64 10.94 -9.03
N ARG A 255 -7.86 9.70 -9.41
CA ARG A 255 -8.62 8.73 -8.64
C ARG A 255 -7.79 7.48 -8.46
N LEU A 256 -7.76 7.01 -7.24
CA LEU A 256 -7.07 5.81 -6.85
C LEU A 256 -8.09 4.84 -6.27
N GLY A 257 -8.08 3.61 -6.72
CA GLY A 257 -8.96 2.55 -6.24
C GLY A 257 -8.21 1.26 -5.98
N TRP A 258 -8.60 0.54 -4.95
CA TRP A 258 -8.10 -0.80 -4.66
C TRP A 258 -9.07 -1.83 -5.24
N TYR A 259 -8.59 -2.56 -6.23
CA TYR A 259 -9.28 -3.65 -6.90
C TYR A 259 -9.00 -4.96 -6.19
N LEU A 260 -10.02 -5.76 -6.02
CA LEU A 260 -10.01 -7.05 -5.36
C LEU A 260 -10.86 -8.04 -6.14
N ASP A 261 -10.36 -9.25 -6.28
CA ASP A 261 -11.02 -10.40 -6.93
C ASP A 261 -11.09 -11.56 -5.93
N PRO A 262 -12.04 -11.51 -4.96
CA PRO A 262 -12.17 -12.54 -3.95
C PRO A 262 -12.78 -13.82 -4.55
N ASP A 263 -12.14 -14.96 -4.27
CA ASP A 263 -12.54 -16.32 -4.63
C ASP A 263 -12.40 -17.20 -3.39
N LEU A 264 -13.37 -17.17 -2.47
CA LEU A 264 -13.33 -17.95 -1.24
C LEU A 264 -13.69 -19.41 -1.51
N GLY A 265 -12.71 -20.22 -1.89
CA GLY A 265 -12.93 -21.59 -2.34
C GLY A 265 -13.60 -21.64 -3.71
N CYS A 266 -14.91 -21.67 -3.76
CA CYS A 266 -15.66 -21.62 -5.02
C CYS A 266 -15.93 -20.18 -5.47
N LEU A 267 -15.36 -19.76 -6.58
CA LEU A 267 -15.53 -18.43 -7.18
C LEU A 267 -16.99 -18.05 -7.55
N LEU A 268 -17.95 -19.00 -7.50
CA LEU A 268 -19.31 -18.78 -7.99
C LEU A 268 -20.34 -18.46 -6.90
N ASP A 269 -20.05 -18.76 -5.65
CA ASP A 269 -21.00 -18.66 -4.56
C ASP A 269 -20.62 -17.66 -3.44
N ASP A 270 -19.68 -16.78 -3.75
CA ASP A 270 -19.31 -15.69 -2.87
C ASP A 270 -20.26 -14.50 -2.97
N TYR A 271 -20.43 -13.81 -1.87
CA TYR A 271 -21.10 -12.53 -1.75
C TYR A 271 -20.13 -11.46 -1.22
N VAL A 272 -20.37 -10.21 -1.59
CA VAL A 272 -19.59 -9.06 -1.13
C VAL A 272 -20.45 -8.06 -0.37
N GLY A 273 -19.80 -7.19 0.41
CA GLY A 273 -20.48 -6.14 1.14
C GLY A 273 -19.55 -5.03 1.57
N SER A 274 -20.08 -4.05 2.29
CA SER A 274 -19.32 -2.91 2.80
C SER A 274 -19.73 -2.51 4.21
N PHE A 275 -18.77 -1.93 4.94
CA PHE A 275 -18.96 -1.20 6.18
C PHE A 275 -18.64 0.28 5.95
N PRO A 276 -19.62 1.10 5.53
CA PRO A 276 -19.38 2.49 5.15
C PRO A 276 -18.77 3.35 6.26
N ASP A 277 -19.17 3.10 7.50
CA ASP A 277 -18.68 3.78 8.69
C ASP A 277 -17.22 3.43 9.04
N ARG A 278 -16.68 2.40 8.37
CA ARG A 278 -15.33 1.90 8.55
C ARG A 278 -14.48 2.03 7.29
N PHE A 279 -15.10 2.37 6.15
CA PHE A 279 -14.48 2.37 4.83
C PHE A 279 -13.85 1.03 4.44
N ALA A 280 -14.46 -0.06 4.89
CA ALA A 280 -14.01 -1.42 4.61
C ALA A 280 -14.98 -2.18 3.73
N GLY A 281 -14.42 -2.99 2.81
CA GLY A 281 -15.13 -4.00 2.05
C GLY A 281 -14.97 -5.38 2.66
N PHE A 282 -15.81 -6.33 2.28
CA PHE A 282 -15.67 -7.72 2.69
C PHE A 282 -16.27 -8.68 1.68
N ALA A 283 -15.82 -9.94 1.73
CA ALA A 283 -16.43 -11.06 1.02
C ALA A 283 -16.71 -12.21 2.00
N TYR A 284 -17.75 -12.96 1.69
CA TYR A 284 -18.22 -14.11 2.48
C TYR A 284 -18.98 -15.10 1.60
N ASN A 285 -18.92 -16.37 1.96
CA ASN A 285 -19.62 -17.41 1.19
C ASN A 285 -21.16 -17.28 1.36
N ARG A 286 -21.88 -17.52 0.29
CA ARG A 286 -23.35 -17.47 0.26
C ARG A 286 -24.02 -18.49 1.17
N SER A 287 -23.38 -19.64 1.40
CA SER A 287 -23.92 -20.73 2.21
C SER A 287 -22.98 -21.13 3.33
N ASN A 288 -23.52 -21.85 4.34
CA ASN A 288 -22.69 -22.35 5.43
C ASN A 288 -21.84 -23.59 5.04
N GLU A 289 -21.77 -23.91 3.75
CA GLU A 289 -20.97 -25.00 3.22
C GLU A 289 -20.47 -24.63 1.84
N ASP A 290 -19.17 -24.60 1.66
CA ASP A 290 -18.49 -24.41 0.39
C ASP A 290 -17.84 -25.73 -0.05
N VAL A 291 -18.36 -26.28 -1.15
CA VAL A 291 -17.92 -27.58 -1.68
C VAL A 291 -16.87 -27.47 -2.79
N GLY A 292 -16.47 -26.24 -3.13
CA GLY A 292 -15.62 -25.97 -4.28
C GLY A 292 -16.34 -26.06 -5.63
N CYS A 293 -15.74 -25.48 -6.66
CA CYS A 293 -16.28 -25.50 -8.03
C CYS A 293 -15.18 -25.27 -9.06
N GLU A 294 -15.47 -25.48 -10.35
CA GLU A 294 -14.55 -25.25 -11.49
C GLU A 294 -13.16 -25.88 -11.30
N SER A 295 -13.07 -26.94 -10.51
CA SER A 295 -11.83 -27.64 -10.11
C SER A 295 -11.02 -26.94 -9.01
N LEU A 296 -11.58 -25.93 -8.35
CA LEU A 296 -11.04 -25.34 -7.14
C LEU A 296 -11.56 -26.08 -5.91
N PRO A 297 -10.74 -26.29 -4.88
CA PRO A 297 -11.17 -26.84 -3.61
C PRO A 297 -12.04 -25.84 -2.85
N GLY A 298 -12.99 -26.33 -2.05
CA GLY A 298 -13.85 -25.51 -1.21
C GLY A 298 -13.36 -25.43 0.23
N LEU A 299 -13.82 -24.40 0.94
CA LEU A 299 -13.50 -24.14 2.36
C LEU A 299 -14.27 -25.04 3.35
N GLY A 300 -15.19 -25.87 2.84
CA GLY A 300 -15.98 -26.81 3.66
C GLY A 300 -17.09 -26.13 4.47
N THR A 301 -17.36 -26.69 5.66
CA THR A 301 -18.41 -26.21 6.55
C THR A 301 -17.94 -24.98 7.32
N ASN A 302 -18.83 -23.99 7.45
CA ASN A 302 -18.57 -22.72 8.12
C ASN A 302 -17.41 -21.94 7.49
N PRO A 303 -17.47 -21.63 6.17
CA PRO A 303 -16.41 -20.92 5.49
C PRO A 303 -16.14 -19.55 6.13
N PRO A 304 -14.89 -19.09 6.13
CA PRO A 304 -14.50 -17.80 6.72
C PRO A 304 -15.09 -16.61 5.96
N ALA A 305 -14.97 -15.43 6.56
CA ALA A 305 -15.13 -14.17 5.86
C ALA A 305 -13.76 -13.46 5.74
N ILE A 306 -13.59 -12.68 4.67
CA ILE A 306 -12.39 -11.90 4.41
C ILE A 306 -12.73 -10.42 4.30
N GLY A 307 -11.95 -9.59 4.99
CA GLY A 307 -12.12 -8.13 5.03
C GLY A 307 -11.00 -7.41 4.30
N PHE A 308 -11.36 -6.29 3.70
CA PHE A 308 -10.49 -5.40 2.95
C PHE A 308 -10.58 -4.01 3.54
N ASP A 309 -9.50 -3.53 4.10
CA ASP A 309 -9.44 -2.27 4.84
C ASP A 309 -8.39 -1.34 4.25
N LEU A 310 -8.79 -0.10 3.97
CA LEU A 310 -7.89 0.97 3.56
C LEU A 310 -7.53 1.80 4.79
N LEU A 311 -6.46 1.38 5.48
CA LEU A 311 -6.01 1.98 6.74
C LEU A 311 -5.53 3.42 6.57
N ARG A 312 -4.98 3.73 5.38
CA ARG A 312 -4.52 5.06 5.04
C ARG A 312 -4.61 5.33 3.54
N GLY A 313 -5.01 6.55 3.21
CA GLY A 313 -5.13 7.02 1.84
C GLY A 313 -4.06 8.03 1.40
N PRO A 314 -4.14 8.46 0.14
CA PRO A 314 -3.29 9.50 -0.38
C PRO A 314 -3.53 10.84 0.31
N LEU A 315 -2.60 11.77 0.15
CA LEU A 315 -2.74 13.16 0.60
C LEU A 315 -3.17 14.06 -0.54
N THR A 316 -3.97 15.06 -0.20
CA THR A 316 -4.25 16.22 -1.06
C THR A 316 -4.04 17.52 -0.30
N ILE A 317 -4.06 18.65 -1.02
CA ILE A 317 -3.96 19.98 -0.42
C ILE A 317 -5.34 20.62 -0.40
N GLU A 318 -5.87 20.82 0.80
CA GLU A 318 -7.11 21.59 1.02
C GLU A 318 -6.83 22.79 1.92
N ASN A 319 -7.26 23.98 1.50
CA ASN A 319 -7.06 25.23 2.25
C ASN A 319 -5.60 25.48 2.69
N ASN A 320 -4.64 25.05 1.87
CA ASN A 320 -3.19 25.08 2.13
C ASN A 320 -2.72 24.15 3.28
N GLU A 321 -3.50 23.14 3.63
CA GLU A 321 -3.12 22.08 4.55
C GLU A 321 -3.09 20.74 3.82
N LEU A 322 -2.17 19.84 4.22
CA LEU A 322 -2.16 18.47 3.74
C LEU A 322 -3.20 17.66 4.54
N VAL A 323 -4.16 17.10 3.84
CA VAL A 323 -5.22 16.28 4.41
C VAL A 323 -5.24 14.90 3.76
N ASP A 324 -5.67 13.90 4.51
CA ASP A 324 -5.93 12.57 3.97
C ASP A 324 -7.16 12.62 3.06
N VAL A 325 -7.11 11.92 1.94
CA VAL A 325 -8.23 11.80 1.00
C VAL A 325 -9.17 10.71 1.50
N ASP A 326 -10.43 11.03 1.68
CA ASP A 326 -11.46 10.09 2.12
C ASP A 326 -11.83 9.08 1.01
N ILE A 327 -12.43 7.96 1.41
CA ILE A 327 -13.00 6.97 0.48
C ILE A 327 -14.33 7.51 -0.07
N SER A 328 -14.43 7.52 -1.40
CA SER A 328 -15.64 7.98 -2.08
C SER A 328 -16.72 6.90 -2.18
N HIS A 329 -16.32 5.66 -2.48
CA HIS A 329 -17.27 4.59 -2.69
C HIS A 329 -16.64 3.20 -2.57
N ILE A 330 -17.52 2.21 -2.36
CA ILE A 330 -17.22 0.78 -2.43
C ILE A 330 -18.27 0.15 -3.32
N MET A 331 -17.87 -0.46 -4.43
CA MET A 331 -18.81 -1.05 -5.37
C MET A 331 -18.33 -2.39 -5.92
N PRO A 332 -19.26 -3.33 -6.16
CA PRO A 332 -18.95 -4.58 -6.86
C PRO A 332 -18.91 -4.36 -8.36
N PHE A 333 -18.31 -5.30 -9.07
CA PHE A 333 -18.61 -5.60 -10.46
C PHE A 333 -18.41 -7.09 -10.71
N TYR A 334 -18.69 -7.58 -11.91
CA TYR A 334 -18.94 -9.00 -12.12
C TYR A 334 -18.16 -9.53 -13.32
N SER A 335 -17.77 -10.79 -13.24
CA SER A 335 -17.17 -11.47 -14.37
C SER A 335 -18.15 -11.53 -15.56
N PRO A 336 -17.70 -11.27 -16.79
CA PRO A 336 -18.51 -11.47 -17.98
C PRO A 336 -18.65 -12.94 -18.38
N ILE A 337 -17.89 -13.83 -17.74
CA ILE A 337 -17.80 -15.26 -18.08
C ILE A 337 -18.56 -16.11 -17.08
N PHE A 338 -18.40 -15.81 -15.80
CA PHE A 338 -18.94 -16.59 -14.70
C PHE A 338 -20.11 -15.87 -14.04
N GLY A 339 -21.33 -16.29 -14.39
CA GLY A 339 -22.56 -15.69 -13.95
C GLY A 339 -23.40 -15.13 -15.10
N SER A 340 -24.55 -14.56 -14.76
CA SER A 340 -25.47 -13.95 -15.72
C SER A 340 -25.83 -12.54 -15.28
N PHE A 341 -24.88 -11.64 -15.48
CA PHE A 341 -25.00 -10.23 -15.10
C PHE A 341 -25.21 -9.33 -16.32
N PRO A 342 -25.86 -8.15 -16.16
CA PRO A 342 -25.96 -7.17 -17.23
C PRO A 342 -24.56 -6.73 -17.71
N SER A 343 -24.39 -6.59 -19.02
CA SER A 343 -23.08 -6.22 -19.60
C SER A 343 -22.54 -4.87 -19.12
N GLY A 344 -23.40 -3.98 -18.64
CA GLY A 344 -23.02 -2.70 -18.05
C GLY A 344 -22.36 -2.81 -16.67
N THR A 345 -22.39 -4.00 -16.04
CA THR A 345 -21.86 -4.24 -14.68
C THR A 345 -20.64 -5.16 -14.65
N THR A 346 -20.08 -5.49 -15.82
CA THR A 346 -18.98 -6.46 -15.92
C THR A 346 -17.62 -5.79 -16.02
N ASP A 347 -16.56 -6.62 -16.05
CA ASP A 347 -15.15 -6.16 -16.13
C ASP A 347 -14.96 -5.05 -17.16
N PRO A 348 -14.20 -4.00 -16.84
CA PRO A 348 -13.89 -2.93 -17.79
C PRO A 348 -13.00 -3.43 -18.93
N SER A 349 -13.13 -2.85 -20.11
CA SER A 349 -12.38 -3.23 -21.30
C SER A 349 -11.63 -2.09 -22.01
N ASN A 350 -11.78 -0.87 -21.51
CA ASN A 350 -11.09 0.32 -22.01
C ASN A 350 -10.95 1.38 -20.92
N LEU A 351 -10.08 2.38 -21.14
CA LEU A 351 -9.74 3.40 -20.13
C LEU A 351 -10.97 4.12 -19.54
N SER A 352 -11.95 4.45 -20.38
CA SER A 352 -13.18 5.13 -19.91
C SER A 352 -14.00 4.26 -18.96
N GLU A 353 -14.05 2.95 -19.18
CA GLU A 353 -14.78 2.01 -18.35
C GLU A 353 -14.08 1.81 -16.99
N TYR A 354 -12.72 1.72 -16.97
CA TYR A 354 -11.96 1.75 -15.71
C TYR A 354 -12.21 3.04 -14.94
N TYR A 355 -12.19 4.18 -15.64
CA TYR A 355 -12.39 5.47 -15.01
C TYR A 355 -13.83 5.67 -14.51
N ASN A 356 -14.83 5.10 -15.20
CA ASN A 356 -16.22 5.07 -14.70
C ASN A 356 -16.27 4.37 -13.32
N TYR A 357 -15.66 3.20 -13.19
CA TYR A 357 -15.60 2.48 -11.92
C TYR A 357 -14.87 3.29 -10.82
N LEU A 358 -13.74 3.93 -11.16
CA LEU A 358 -13.02 4.82 -10.25
C LEU A 358 -13.84 6.05 -9.83
N GLN A 359 -14.88 6.42 -10.57
CA GLN A 359 -15.83 7.49 -10.25
C GLN A 359 -17.09 7.01 -9.51
N GLY A 360 -17.25 5.72 -9.23
CA GLY A 360 -18.45 5.15 -8.61
C GLY A 360 -19.61 4.92 -9.58
N PHE A 361 -19.30 4.85 -10.86
CA PHE A 361 -20.27 4.48 -11.90
C PHE A 361 -19.99 3.06 -12.41
N TRP A 362 -21.04 2.40 -12.84
CA TRP A 362 -20.92 1.15 -13.55
C TRP A 362 -20.16 1.34 -14.88
N ARG A 363 -19.72 0.24 -15.45
CA ARG A 363 -19.04 0.18 -16.75
C ARG A 363 -19.65 1.05 -17.83
N ASP A 364 -20.99 1.10 -17.90
CA ASP A 364 -21.76 1.86 -18.88
C ASP A 364 -22.03 3.32 -18.49
N GLY A 365 -21.44 3.81 -17.39
CA GLY A 365 -21.61 5.17 -16.88
C GLY A 365 -22.89 5.41 -16.09
N THR A 366 -23.66 4.37 -15.77
CA THR A 366 -24.82 4.51 -14.88
C THR A 366 -24.39 4.45 -13.41
N PRO A 367 -25.10 5.16 -12.49
CA PRO A 367 -24.72 5.18 -11.08
C PRO A 367 -25.04 3.85 -10.38
N LEU A 368 -24.29 3.54 -9.31
CA LEU A 368 -24.64 2.52 -8.35
C LEU A 368 -25.97 2.87 -7.67
N THR A 369 -26.87 1.90 -7.52
CA THR A 369 -28.22 2.12 -6.96
C THR A 369 -28.60 1.07 -5.93
N VAL A 370 -29.43 1.43 -4.96
CA VAL A 370 -29.96 0.50 -3.97
C VAL A 370 -30.91 -0.50 -4.61
N GLY A 371 -30.77 -1.79 -4.28
CA GLY A 371 -31.64 -2.88 -4.68
C GLY A 371 -31.02 -3.88 -5.65
N GLY A 372 -31.36 -5.16 -5.51
CA GLY A 372 -30.80 -6.26 -6.30
C GLY A 372 -29.28 -6.24 -6.29
N ILE A 373 -28.67 -6.35 -7.47
CA ILE A 373 -27.21 -6.32 -7.67
C ILE A 373 -26.62 -4.90 -7.68
N GLY A 374 -27.38 -3.86 -7.36
CA GLY A 374 -26.91 -2.47 -7.38
C GLY A 374 -27.10 -1.71 -8.70
N TYR A 375 -27.81 -2.28 -9.68
CA TYR A 375 -27.93 -1.77 -11.03
C TYR A 375 -29.38 -1.50 -11.45
N GLY A 376 -29.61 -0.33 -12.07
CA GLY A 376 -30.89 0.01 -12.68
C GLY A 376 -31.99 0.43 -11.70
N GLY A 377 -31.69 0.63 -10.43
CA GLY A 377 -32.61 1.17 -9.42
C GLY A 377 -32.83 2.68 -9.57
N SER A 378 -33.62 3.26 -8.65
CA SER A 378 -33.96 4.70 -8.67
C SER A 378 -33.26 5.51 -7.58
N GLN A 379 -32.73 4.87 -6.55
CA GLN A 379 -32.01 5.51 -5.45
C GLN A 379 -30.52 5.27 -5.59
N THR A 380 -29.74 6.31 -5.83
CA THR A 380 -28.28 6.21 -5.91
C THR A 380 -27.65 6.01 -4.54
N THR A 381 -26.50 5.35 -4.53
CA THR A 381 -25.66 5.15 -3.34
C THR A 381 -24.19 5.13 -3.73
N GLN A 382 -23.30 5.32 -2.75
CA GLN A 382 -21.86 5.20 -2.93
C GLN A 382 -21.34 3.84 -2.39
N PHE A 383 -22.09 3.17 -1.53
CA PHE A 383 -21.66 1.95 -0.87
C PHE A 383 -22.60 0.81 -1.20
N ALA A 384 -22.05 -0.25 -1.81
CA ALA A 384 -22.81 -1.45 -2.13
C ALA A 384 -23.01 -2.32 -0.89
N PHE A 385 -24.20 -2.88 -0.75
CA PHE A 385 -24.56 -3.89 0.25
C PHE A 385 -24.09 -3.54 1.67
N PRO A 386 -24.47 -2.34 2.20
CA PRO A 386 -23.96 -1.85 3.47
C PRO A 386 -24.54 -2.63 4.65
N GLY A 387 -23.68 -2.97 5.63
CA GLY A 387 -24.06 -3.59 6.89
C GLY A 387 -23.94 -5.11 6.91
N PHE A 388 -24.52 -5.73 7.94
CA PHE A 388 -24.38 -7.16 8.15
C PHE A 388 -25.33 -7.97 7.25
N PRO A 389 -24.90 -9.11 6.70
CA PRO A 389 -25.65 -9.88 5.71
C PRO A 389 -27.08 -10.22 6.09
N ALA A 390 -27.31 -10.73 7.29
CA ALA A 390 -28.62 -11.15 7.78
C ALA A 390 -29.38 -10.06 8.54
N GLN A 391 -29.05 -8.79 8.35
CA GLN A 391 -29.76 -7.68 9.00
C GLN A 391 -31.13 -7.45 8.32
N PRO A 392 -32.26 -7.68 9.01
CA PRO A 392 -33.59 -7.56 8.40
C PRO A 392 -33.85 -6.17 7.83
N GLY A 393 -34.22 -6.12 6.55
CA GLY A 393 -34.56 -4.89 5.83
C GLY A 393 -33.35 -4.07 5.34
N ALA A 394 -32.12 -4.55 5.56
CA ALA A 394 -30.92 -4.00 4.93
C ALA A 394 -30.87 -4.43 3.44
N TRP A 395 -30.15 -3.64 2.64
CA TRP A 395 -29.83 -4.05 1.28
C TRP A 395 -28.45 -4.72 1.28
N THR A 396 -28.45 -6.04 1.42
CA THR A 396 -27.26 -6.89 1.32
C THR A 396 -27.45 -7.90 0.21
N GLU A 397 -26.38 -8.54 -0.27
CA GLU A 397 -26.47 -9.60 -1.27
C GLU A 397 -27.30 -10.78 -0.76
N TRP A 398 -27.17 -11.12 0.53
CA TRP A 398 -27.93 -12.14 1.21
C TRP A 398 -29.44 -11.86 1.20
N GLU A 399 -29.86 -10.68 1.67
CA GLU A 399 -31.28 -10.30 1.73
C GLU A 399 -31.89 -10.12 0.34
N ALA A 400 -31.09 -9.64 -0.63
CA ALA A 400 -31.50 -9.52 -2.03
C ALA A 400 -31.56 -10.87 -2.75
N ASN A 401 -30.98 -11.91 -2.18
CA ASN A 401 -30.80 -13.24 -2.79
C ASN A 401 -30.27 -13.11 -4.23
N ASN A 402 -29.16 -12.42 -4.36
CA ASN A 402 -28.51 -12.15 -5.63
C ASN A 402 -28.04 -13.46 -6.32
N PRO A 403 -27.98 -13.50 -7.66
CA PRO A 403 -27.61 -14.71 -8.40
C PRO A 403 -26.15 -15.11 -8.13
N ASP A 404 -25.87 -16.39 -8.32
CA ASP A 404 -24.52 -16.94 -8.32
C ASP A 404 -23.67 -16.31 -9.43
N GLY A 405 -22.37 -16.26 -9.21
CA GLY A 405 -21.40 -15.75 -10.17
C GLY A 405 -20.20 -15.14 -9.48
N ASP A 406 -19.21 -14.88 -10.27
CA ASP A 406 -17.90 -14.41 -9.83
C ASP A 406 -17.90 -12.87 -9.66
N ARG A 407 -17.44 -12.39 -8.53
CA ARG A 407 -17.52 -11.00 -8.08
C ARG A 407 -16.14 -10.36 -7.94
N ARG A 408 -16.11 -9.05 -8.20
CA ARG A 408 -15.01 -8.16 -7.90
C ARG A 408 -15.50 -7.07 -6.95
N LEU A 409 -14.56 -6.45 -6.25
CA LEU A 409 -14.82 -5.29 -5.40
C LEU A 409 -13.82 -4.19 -5.74
N LEU A 410 -14.31 -2.97 -5.86
CA LEU A 410 -13.48 -1.77 -5.97
C LEU A 410 -13.78 -0.83 -4.82
N MET A 411 -12.74 -0.40 -4.12
CA MET A 411 -12.77 0.60 -3.06
C MET A 411 -11.97 1.81 -3.54
N ALA A 412 -12.61 2.95 -3.77
CA ALA A 412 -11.95 4.10 -4.39
C ALA A 412 -12.01 5.34 -3.51
N TYR A 413 -10.96 6.14 -3.59
CA TYR A 413 -10.83 7.43 -2.91
C TYR A 413 -11.55 8.56 -3.65
N GLU A 414 -11.89 9.63 -2.92
CA GLU A 414 -12.30 10.91 -3.52
C GLU A 414 -11.21 11.44 -4.46
N PRO A 415 -11.58 12.27 -5.46
CA PRO A 415 -10.59 12.79 -6.40
C PRO A 415 -9.61 13.74 -5.71
N PHE A 416 -8.36 13.66 -6.12
CA PHE A 416 -7.28 14.53 -5.66
C PHE A 416 -6.40 15.00 -6.82
N GLU A 417 -5.47 15.87 -6.55
CA GLU A 417 -4.49 16.34 -7.52
C GLU A 417 -3.13 15.70 -7.22
N LEU A 418 -2.58 14.94 -8.18
CA LEU A 418 -1.25 14.35 -8.04
C LEU A 418 -0.22 15.24 -8.72
N GLN A 419 0.48 16.02 -7.90
CA GLN A 419 1.50 16.96 -8.35
C GLN A 419 2.70 16.27 -8.96
N ALA A 420 3.41 16.97 -9.85
CA ALA A 420 4.70 16.51 -10.36
C ALA A 420 5.72 16.36 -9.22
N GLY A 421 6.37 15.21 -9.13
CA GLY A 421 7.30 14.88 -8.06
C GLY A 421 6.64 14.55 -6.70
N ALA A 422 5.30 14.50 -6.64
CA ALA A 422 4.61 14.14 -5.40
C ALA A 422 4.83 12.66 -5.05
N VAL A 423 4.97 12.42 -3.75
CA VAL A 423 4.98 11.08 -3.15
C VAL A 423 3.69 10.92 -2.36
N ASN A 424 2.92 9.90 -2.70
CA ASN A 424 1.73 9.51 -1.98
C ASN A 424 1.81 8.07 -1.51
N GLU A 425 1.07 7.73 -0.47
CA GLU A 425 1.06 6.37 0.07
C GLU A 425 -0.36 5.87 0.33
N VAL A 426 -0.53 4.57 0.19
CA VAL A 426 -1.73 3.83 0.55
C VAL A 426 -1.31 2.64 1.39
N ILE A 427 -2.00 2.44 2.52
CA ILE A 427 -1.81 1.25 3.34
C ILE A 427 -3.12 0.50 3.41
N ALA A 428 -3.07 -0.75 2.97
CA ALA A 428 -4.20 -1.65 2.91
C ALA A 428 -3.96 -2.89 3.77
N ALA A 429 -5.01 -3.44 4.35
CA ALA A 429 -5.00 -4.68 5.11
C ALA A 429 -6.03 -5.66 4.57
N ILE A 430 -5.65 -6.93 4.51
CA ILE A 430 -6.51 -8.06 4.19
C ILE A 430 -6.56 -8.95 5.41
N THR A 431 -7.75 -9.11 5.97
CA THR A 431 -7.97 -9.80 7.25
C THR A 431 -8.91 -10.98 7.06
N LEU A 432 -8.47 -12.19 7.43
CA LEU A 432 -9.28 -13.40 7.43
C LEU A 432 -9.88 -13.63 8.81
N TYR A 433 -11.20 -13.85 8.89
CA TYR A 433 -11.90 -14.21 10.14
C TYR A 433 -12.63 -15.55 9.99
N ARG A 434 -12.43 -16.48 11.00
CA ARG A 434 -12.95 -17.86 10.93
C ARG A 434 -13.47 -18.41 12.27
N ASP A 435 -13.66 -17.54 13.27
CA ASP A 435 -14.10 -17.94 14.62
C ASP A 435 -15.59 -17.74 14.88
N GLY A 436 -16.37 -17.40 13.84
CA GLY A 436 -17.82 -17.26 13.89
C GLY A 436 -18.56 -18.59 14.01
N ALA A 437 -19.79 -18.57 14.50
CA ALA A 437 -20.63 -19.75 14.66
C ALA A 437 -21.16 -20.31 13.33
N ASP A 438 -21.31 -19.46 12.32
CA ASP A 438 -21.70 -19.79 10.95
C ASP A 438 -21.15 -18.74 9.97
N HIS A 439 -21.29 -18.97 8.66
CA HIS A 439 -20.77 -18.09 7.61
C HIS A 439 -21.25 -16.62 7.69
N LEU A 440 -22.42 -16.35 8.28
CA LEU A 440 -22.92 -14.98 8.48
C LEU A 440 -22.35 -14.35 9.76
N ASP A 441 -22.17 -15.15 10.82
CA ASP A 441 -21.55 -14.73 12.05
C ASP A 441 -20.05 -14.42 11.84
N GLN A 442 -19.40 -15.06 10.83
CA GLN A 442 -18.05 -14.69 10.40
C GLN A 442 -17.95 -13.20 10.05
N VAL A 443 -18.93 -12.63 9.35
CA VAL A 443 -18.94 -11.22 8.98
C VAL A 443 -19.11 -10.31 10.20
N VAL A 444 -19.84 -10.76 11.22
CA VAL A 444 -19.99 -10.02 12.49
C VAL A 444 -18.64 -9.93 13.23
N GLY A 445 -17.98 -11.07 13.41
CA GLY A 445 -16.67 -11.10 14.06
C GLY A 445 -15.57 -10.41 13.23
N LEU A 446 -15.64 -10.51 11.91
CA LEU A 446 -14.73 -9.81 11.01
C LEU A 446 -14.77 -8.29 11.23
N ARG A 447 -15.98 -7.71 11.39
CA ARG A 447 -16.11 -6.27 11.65
C ARG A 447 -15.36 -5.84 12.90
N ASP A 448 -15.50 -6.60 13.99
CA ASP A 448 -14.79 -6.33 15.25
C ASP A 448 -13.27 -6.49 15.08
N GLN A 449 -12.83 -7.47 14.28
CA GLN A 449 -11.40 -7.67 14.00
C GLN A 449 -10.80 -6.53 13.17
N LEU A 450 -11.51 -6.02 12.17
CA LEU A 450 -11.09 -4.86 11.38
C LEU A 450 -10.92 -3.62 12.27
N ASP A 451 -11.82 -3.39 13.24
CA ASP A 451 -11.67 -2.29 14.20
C ASP A 451 -10.40 -2.44 15.06
N GLN A 452 -10.06 -3.66 15.44
CA GLN A 452 -8.83 -3.92 16.18
C GLN A 452 -7.59 -3.70 15.31
N VAL A 453 -7.58 -4.18 14.04
CA VAL A 453 -6.46 -3.96 13.10
C VAL A 453 -6.20 -2.47 12.90
N GLN A 454 -7.25 -1.66 12.71
CA GLN A 454 -7.09 -0.20 12.62
C GLN A 454 -6.51 0.38 13.92
N ALA A 455 -7.01 -0.05 15.07
CA ALA A 455 -6.51 0.46 16.35
C ALA A 455 -5.01 0.15 16.54
N TYR A 456 -4.53 -1.03 16.11
CA TYR A 456 -3.08 -1.31 16.08
C TYR A 456 -2.33 -0.39 15.13
N TYR A 457 -2.87 -0.16 13.94
CA TYR A 457 -2.30 0.76 12.97
C TYR A 457 -2.20 2.18 13.54
N ASP A 458 -3.27 2.70 14.13
CA ASP A 458 -3.34 4.05 14.72
C ASP A 458 -2.35 4.25 15.88
N LEU A 459 -1.96 3.14 16.54
CA LEU A 459 -0.93 3.10 17.58
C LEU A 459 0.46 2.78 17.03
N CYS A 460 0.68 2.89 15.72
CA CYS A 460 1.94 2.52 15.08
C CYS A 460 2.39 1.09 15.40
N PHE A 461 1.44 0.17 15.55
CA PHE A 461 1.66 -1.22 15.98
C PHE A 461 2.38 -1.36 17.33
N GLN A 462 2.41 -0.29 18.15
CA GLN A 462 2.95 -0.33 19.51
C GLN A 462 1.87 -0.70 20.53
N VAL A 463 2.13 -1.73 21.29
CA VAL A 463 1.13 -2.40 22.11
C VAL A 463 1.18 -2.05 23.61
N GLU A 464 2.28 -1.48 24.10
CA GLU A 464 2.40 -1.16 25.53
C GLU A 464 1.34 -0.18 26.07
N ASN A 465 0.68 0.58 25.17
CA ASN A 465 -0.33 1.57 25.51
C ASN A 465 -1.71 1.30 24.87
N ALA A 466 -1.93 0.11 24.33
CA ALA A 466 -3.10 -0.21 23.50
C ALA A 466 -4.41 -0.47 24.30
N GLY A 467 -4.44 -0.22 25.59
CA GLY A 467 -5.65 -0.38 26.42
C GLY A 467 -6.11 -1.84 26.50
N ASP A 468 -7.29 -2.16 25.93
CA ASP A 468 -7.87 -3.51 25.95
C ASP A 468 -7.37 -4.41 24.79
N LEU A 469 -6.46 -3.93 23.90
CA LEU A 469 -5.91 -4.74 22.83
C LEU A 469 -4.87 -5.74 23.37
N PRO A 470 -4.89 -7.00 22.92
CA PRO A 470 -3.90 -7.98 23.35
C PRO A 470 -2.48 -7.61 22.88
N PRO A 471 -1.43 -7.86 23.66
CA PRO A 471 -0.07 -7.57 23.26
C PRO A 471 0.40 -8.49 22.13
N CYS A 472 1.00 -7.91 21.08
CA CYS A 472 1.81 -8.63 20.11
C CYS A 472 3.27 -8.54 20.54
N THR A 473 3.82 -9.61 21.10
CA THR A 473 5.10 -9.61 21.85
C THR A 473 6.35 -9.59 20.98
N GLN A 474 6.31 -8.99 19.80
CA GLN A 474 7.53 -8.67 19.04
C GLN A 474 7.95 -7.21 19.21
N VAL A 475 7.78 -6.67 20.40
CA VAL A 475 8.28 -5.34 20.73
C VAL A 475 9.77 -5.45 20.97
N LEU A 476 10.54 -4.83 20.10
CA LEU A 476 11.93 -4.50 20.42
C LEU A 476 11.94 -3.53 21.60
N THR A 477 12.13 -4.06 22.80
CA THR A 477 11.97 -3.31 24.06
C THR A 477 13.14 -2.36 24.34
N ASP A 478 14.13 -2.28 23.48
CA ASP A 478 15.29 -1.38 23.67
C ASP A 478 15.85 -0.88 22.34
N VAL A 479 15.04 -0.20 21.56
CA VAL A 479 15.60 0.74 20.58
C VAL A 479 16.09 1.90 21.43
N GLY A 480 17.42 2.04 21.61
CA GLY A 480 17.96 3.22 22.27
C GLY A 480 17.31 4.46 21.65
N GLU A 481 16.67 5.30 22.48
CA GLU A 481 16.09 6.54 21.96
C GLU A 481 17.15 7.21 21.09
N PRO A 482 16.83 7.57 19.83
CA PRO A 482 17.75 8.40 19.06
C PRO A 482 18.08 9.59 19.95
N ALA A 483 19.34 9.96 20.02
CA ALA A 483 19.74 11.13 20.82
C ALA A 483 18.80 12.26 20.43
N PRO A 484 18.04 12.85 21.36
CA PRO A 484 16.93 13.72 21.04
C PRO A 484 17.40 14.79 20.05
N ALA A 485 16.86 14.75 18.85
CA ALA A 485 17.09 15.78 17.84
C ALA A 485 16.81 17.13 18.49
N ALA A 486 17.57 18.16 18.14
CA ALA A 486 17.33 19.47 18.70
C ALA A 486 15.86 19.84 18.44
N HIS A 487 15.07 20.02 19.50
CA HIS A 487 13.72 20.56 19.36
C HIS A 487 13.84 21.96 18.75
N TRP A 488 13.33 22.12 17.56
CA TRP A 488 13.24 23.41 16.89
C TRP A 488 11.90 23.48 16.15
N SER A 489 11.46 24.67 15.88
CA SER A 489 10.22 24.90 15.13
C SER A 489 10.39 26.08 14.19
N PHE A 490 9.45 26.22 13.26
CA PHE A 490 9.39 27.38 12.39
C PHE A 490 7.96 27.75 12.06
N PHE A 491 7.74 29.01 11.74
CA PHE A 491 6.43 29.52 11.29
C PHE A 491 6.61 30.71 10.34
N PRO A 492 5.62 31.03 9.49
CA PRO A 492 4.42 30.24 9.24
C PRO A 492 4.72 28.99 8.40
N ASN A 493 3.89 28.00 8.52
CA ASN A 493 3.83 26.87 7.59
C ASN A 493 2.32 26.62 7.28
N PRO A 494 1.84 26.86 6.07
CA PRO A 494 2.56 27.27 4.84
C PRO A 494 3.25 28.62 4.92
N ALA A 495 4.40 28.75 4.22
CA ALA A 495 5.18 29.97 4.14
C ALA A 495 5.04 30.65 2.78
N PHE A 496 5.09 31.99 2.78
CA PHE A 496 5.06 32.77 1.54
C PHE A 496 6.44 33.26 1.10
N GLN A 497 7.16 33.99 1.95
CA GLN A 497 8.49 34.51 1.62
C GLN A 497 9.47 34.44 2.77
N THR A 498 8.99 34.37 3.99
CA THR A 498 9.80 34.46 5.21
C THR A 498 9.41 33.37 6.18
N LEU A 499 10.39 32.76 6.82
CA LEU A 499 10.23 31.87 7.96
C LEU A 499 10.90 32.47 9.19
N GLN A 500 10.24 32.36 10.32
CA GLN A 500 10.82 32.55 11.63
C GLN A 500 11.26 31.19 12.15
N ILE A 501 12.52 31.05 12.50
CA ILE A 501 13.10 29.83 13.06
C ILE A 501 13.22 30.00 14.57
N ASP A 502 12.75 29.03 15.33
CA ASP A 502 12.80 28.96 16.78
C ASP A 502 13.64 27.73 17.20
N ILE A 503 14.81 27.96 17.78
CA ILE A 503 15.73 26.91 18.25
C ILE A 503 15.88 27.08 19.77
N PRO A 504 15.13 26.31 20.60
CA PRO A 504 15.21 26.42 22.05
C PRO A 504 16.62 26.24 22.61
N ASP A 505 16.87 26.78 23.79
CA ASP A 505 18.12 26.67 24.55
C ASP A 505 19.32 27.43 23.99
N GLN A 506 19.14 28.50 23.19
CA GLN A 506 20.21 29.33 22.60
C GLN A 506 21.24 28.50 21.79
N LYS A 507 20.80 27.43 21.20
CA LYS A 507 21.60 26.61 20.30
C LYS A 507 21.72 27.29 18.94
N ARG A 508 22.79 27.00 18.24
CA ARG A 508 23.03 27.41 16.85
C ARG A 508 23.03 26.19 15.97
N GLY A 509 22.66 26.37 14.72
CA GLY A 509 22.73 25.31 13.73
C GLY A 509 22.79 25.85 12.31
N ASP A 510 23.11 24.99 11.38
CA ASP A 510 23.06 25.27 9.96
C ASP A 510 21.72 24.74 9.41
N LEU A 511 21.04 25.57 8.63
CA LEU A 511 19.74 25.22 8.07
C LEU A 511 19.90 25.03 6.56
N ALA A 512 19.37 23.93 6.05
CA ALA A 512 19.36 23.60 4.63
C ALA A 512 17.93 23.31 4.17
N LEU A 513 17.56 23.79 2.99
CA LEU A 513 16.27 23.58 2.37
C LEU A 513 16.46 22.73 1.12
N TYR A 514 15.80 21.60 1.09
CA TYR A 514 15.82 20.69 -0.03
C TYR A 514 14.44 20.63 -0.69
N ASP A 515 14.40 20.48 -2.00
CA ASP A 515 13.17 20.06 -2.68
C ASP A 515 12.95 18.55 -2.45
N LEU A 516 11.79 18.04 -2.89
CA LEU A 516 11.47 16.62 -2.71
C LEU A 516 12.38 15.68 -3.52
N THR A 517 13.27 16.23 -4.37
CA THR A 517 14.28 15.45 -5.09
C THR A 517 15.60 15.34 -4.31
N GLY A 518 15.66 15.89 -3.10
CA GLY A 518 16.89 15.99 -2.33
C GLY A 518 17.86 17.05 -2.80
N ARG A 519 17.49 17.87 -3.81
CA ARG A 519 18.33 18.96 -4.30
C ARG A 519 18.31 20.12 -3.33
N LEU A 520 19.50 20.57 -2.92
CA LEU A 520 19.65 21.76 -2.09
C LEU A 520 19.14 23.02 -2.83
N CYS A 521 18.09 23.63 -2.31
CA CYS A 521 17.49 24.85 -2.83
C CYS A 521 18.03 26.12 -2.18
N ALA A 522 18.32 26.06 -0.90
CA ALA A 522 18.89 27.17 -0.12
C ALA A 522 19.59 26.65 1.14
N SER A 523 20.54 27.41 1.69
CA SER A 523 21.17 27.11 2.98
C SER A 523 21.49 28.40 3.74
N TRP A 524 21.46 28.30 5.07
CA TRP A 524 21.75 29.41 5.99
C TRP A 524 22.66 28.87 7.11
N ALA A 525 23.83 29.40 7.24
CA ALA A 525 24.80 28.99 8.26
C ALA A 525 24.58 29.77 9.56
N GLU A 526 24.96 29.13 10.68
CA GLU A 526 24.96 29.71 12.02
C GLU A 526 23.64 30.41 12.41
N ILE A 527 22.48 29.77 12.13
CA ILE A 527 21.18 30.25 12.54
C ILE A 527 21.09 30.23 14.06
N GLU A 528 20.68 31.35 14.64
CA GLU A 528 20.39 31.49 16.07
C GLU A 528 18.87 31.45 16.31
N ASP A 529 18.50 31.28 17.56
CA ASP A 529 17.11 31.34 18.00
C ASP A 529 16.41 32.65 17.55
N GLU A 530 15.11 32.57 17.23
CA GLU A 530 14.29 33.68 16.71
C GLU A 530 14.82 34.33 15.40
N THR A 531 15.57 33.60 14.58
CA THR A 531 16.10 34.10 13.31
C THR A 531 15.02 34.09 12.22
N ALA A 532 14.81 35.22 11.55
CA ALA A 532 13.97 35.30 10.36
C ALA A 532 14.79 35.05 9.08
N ILE A 533 14.45 34.03 8.33
CA ILE A 533 15.07 33.71 7.04
C ILE A 533 14.19 34.07 5.86
N GLN A 534 14.81 34.45 4.74
CA GLN A 534 14.13 34.73 3.49
C GLN A 534 14.22 33.51 2.57
N LEU A 535 13.05 33.02 2.14
CA LEU A 535 12.96 31.85 1.24
C LEU A 535 13.31 32.19 -0.23
N GLY A 536 13.39 33.50 -0.56
CA GLY A 536 13.67 33.94 -1.93
C GLY A 536 12.50 33.63 -2.89
N ALA A 537 12.83 33.45 -4.16
CA ALA A 537 11.85 33.13 -5.21
C ALA A 537 11.75 31.61 -5.41
N LEU A 538 11.36 30.88 -4.36
CA LEU A 538 11.08 29.45 -4.47
C LEU A 538 9.74 29.23 -5.19
N PRO A 539 9.63 28.25 -6.07
CA PRO A 539 8.35 27.80 -6.59
C PRO A 539 7.42 27.35 -5.44
N PRO A 540 6.10 27.51 -5.58
CA PRO A 540 5.18 26.88 -4.64
C PRO A 540 5.36 25.37 -4.66
N GLY A 541 5.37 24.75 -3.48
CA GLY A 541 5.57 23.31 -3.37
C GLY A 541 5.97 22.89 -1.97
N LEU A 542 6.08 21.59 -1.79
CA LEU A 542 6.57 20.97 -0.56
C LEU A 542 8.10 20.89 -0.60
N TYR A 543 8.72 21.22 0.51
CA TYR A 543 10.16 21.20 0.71
C TYR A 543 10.49 20.49 2.03
N VAL A 544 11.73 20.06 2.19
CA VAL A 544 12.28 19.54 3.44
C VAL A 544 13.29 20.57 3.98
N LEU A 545 13.03 21.06 5.18
CA LEU A 545 13.90 21.99 5.89
C LEU A 545 14.66 21.21 6.97
N THR A 546 15.98 21.14 6.86
CA THR A 546 16.85 20.35 7.74
C THR A 546 17.73 21.28 8.58
N LEU A 547 17.70 21.11 9.90
CA LEU A 547 18.59 21.79 10.83
C LEU A 547 19.71 20.83 11.23
N THR A 548 20.97 21.27 11.06
CA THR A 548 22.16 20.59 11.58
C THR A 548 22.67 21.36 12.80
N ASP A 549 22.67 20.75 13.96
CA ASP A 549 23.13 21.41 15.18
C ASP A 549 24.68 21.48 15.29
N SER A 550 25.18 22.14 16.33
CA SER A 550 26.62 22.31 16.56
C SER A 550 27.37 21.00 16.86
N GLN A 551 26.66 19.88 17.02
CA GLN A 551 27.22 18.54 17.21
C GLN A 551 27.13 17.69 15.94
N GLY A 552 26.64 18.27 14.83
CA GLY A 552 26.46 17.59 13.55
C GLY A 552 25.17 16.77 13.45
N ARG A 553 24.29 16.82 14.46
CA ARG A 553 23.02 16.09 14.43
C ARG A 553 22.01 16.82 13.57
N GLN A 554 21.32 16.09 12.73
CA GLN A 554 20.34 16.63 11.81
C GLN A 554 18.91 16.33 12.28
N SER A 555 18.01 17.27 12.04
CA SER A 555 16.58 17.04 12.18
C SER A 555 15.82 17.78 11.07
N SER A 556 14.84 17.14 10.47
CA SER A 556 14.15 17.64 9.30
C SER A 556 12.68 17.84 9.55
N GLN A 557 12.11 18.88 8.95
CA GLN A 557 10.67 19.17 8.99
C GLN A 557 10.16 19.57 7.60
N LYS A 558 8.90 19.28 7.32
CA LYS A 558 8.26 19.61 6.04
C LYS A 558 7.82 21.07 6.01
N LEU A 559 8.16 21.78 4.95
CA LEU A 559 7.78 23.16 4.69
C LEU A 559 6.93 23.23 3.42
N LEU A 560 5.71 23.77 3.51
CA LEU A 560 4.90 24.12 2.35
C LEU A 560 5.13 25.57 1.98
N VAL A 561 5.64 25.82 0.77
CA VAL A 561 5.79 27.17 0.21
C VAL A 561 4.58 27.47 -0.68
N VAL A 562 3.92 28.61 -0.45
CA VAL A 562 2.76 29.08 -1.22
C VAL A 562 3.07 30.44 -1.85
N GLN A 563 2.32 30.78 -2.94
CA GLN A 563 2.45 32.06 -3.63
C GLN A 563 1.60 33.16 -3.01
#